data_0169d9ae96b3ef5b0e718dc984d95229
#
_entry.id   0169d9ae96b3ef5b0e718dc984d95229
#
_cell.length_a   1.000
_cell.length_b   1.000
_cell.length_c   1.000
_cell.angle_alpha   90.00
_cell.angle_beta   90.00
_cell.angle_gamma   90.00
#
_symmetry.space_group_name_H-M   'P 1'
#
loop_
_entity.id
_entity.type
_entity.pdbx_description
1 polymer ?
#
loop_
_entity_poly.entity_id
_entity_poly.type
_entity_poly.pdbx_seq_one_letter_code
_entity_poly.pdbx_strand_id
1 'polypeptide(L)'
;MRKLIAAMKISVDGKTEGPEGYADWVAAWSEDYDLTAQVDACLLGARMYEGYESYWTAIQNEPEGDHWITGQPPTPGELEWARFAARTPHYVLSSTMESAQWPNTSFLRGLDEIAALKEQPGKDIYLMGGAQLTASLIDAGLVDELRLIVYPLIAGQGTALFPGTQQRHGLELLKVEQLPDGLVSLIYGSAR
;
A
#
# COMPACT_ATOMS: atom_id res chain seq x y z
N MET A 1 -21.17 2.74 -0.37
CA MET A 1 -20.05 1.90 0.12
C MET A 1 -18.78 2.36 -0.56
N ARG A 2 -17.73 2.63 0.20
CA ARG A 2 -16.39 3.00 -0.28
C ARG A 2 -15.70 1.77 -0.84
N LYS A 3 -14.93 1.91 -1.93
CA LYS A 3 -14.07 0.82 -2.37
C LYS A 3 -12.85 0.70 -1.47
N LEU A 4 -12.40 -0.53 -1.22
CA LEU A 4 -11.08 -0.82 -0.69
C LEU A 4 -10.18 -1.20 -1.88
N ILE A 5 -9.22 -0.32 -2.19
CA ILE A 5 -8.31 -0.46 -3.32
C ILE A 5 -6.94 -0.86 -2.78
N ALA A 6 -6.53 -2.09 -3.06
CA ALA A 6 -5.18 -2.55 -2.75
C ALA A 6 -4.23 -2.14 -3.87
N ALA A 7 -3.10 -1.50 -3.54
CA ALA A 7 -2.11 -1.14 -4.54
C ALA A 7 -0.69 -1.45 -4.05
N MET A 8 0.08 -2.15 -4.88
CA MET A 8 1.41 -2.67 -4.54
C MET A 8 2.36 -2.66 -5.71
N LYS A 9 3.63 -2.45 -5.41
CA LYS A 9 4.77 -2.63 -6.32
C LYS A 9 5.32 -4.03 -6.16
N ILE A 10 5.52 -4.74 -7.27
CA ILE A 10 5.97 -6.14 -7.25
C ILE A 10 7.04 -6.40 -8.33
N SER A 11 7.84 -7.42 -8.12
CA SER A 11 8.68 -8.01 -9.15
C SER A 11 7.87 -8.89 -10.12
N VAL A 12 8.44 -9.29 -11.26
CA VAL A 12 7.79 -10.21 -12.23
C VAL A 12 7.42 -11.56 -11.60
N ASP A 13 8.22 -12.05 -10.65
CA ASP A 13 7.93 -13.29 -9.90
C ASP A 13 7.06 -13.06 -8.65
N GLY A 14 6.38 -11.90 -8.57
CA GLY A 14 5.34 -11.62 -7.59
C GLY A 14 5.83 -11.39 -6.16
N LYS A 15 7.03 -10.81 -6.00
CA LYS A 15 7.53 -10.40 -4.67
C LYS A 15 7.21 -8.95 -4.39
N THR A 16 6.80 -8.65 -3.17
CA THR A 16 6.54 -7.29 -2.68
C THR A 16 7.76 -6.67 -2.01
N GLU A 17 8.69 -7.49 -1.56
CA GLU A 17 9.93 -7.09 -0.89
C GLU A 17 11.01 -8.16 -1.06
N GLY A 18 12.26 -7.78 -0.96
CA GLY A 18 13.41 -8.66 -0.93
C GLY A 18 13.61 -9.34 0.43
N PRO A 19 14.70 -10.11 0.62
CA PRO A 19 14.98 -10.83 1.85
C PRO A 19 15.22 -9.91 3.06
N GLU A 20 15.62 -8.66 2.82
CA GLU A 20 15.87 -7.65 3.85
C GLU A 20 14.58 -6.98 4.38
N GLY A 21 13.39 -7.34 3.84
CA GLY A 21 12.11 -6.83 4.28
C GLY A 21 11.69 -5.50 3.65
N TYR A 22 12.33 -5.09 2.56
CA TYR A 22 11.92 -3.95 1.73
C TYR A 22 12.19 -4.23 0.25
N ALA A 23 11.54 -3.48 -0.64
CA ALA A 23 11.73 -3.60 -2.07
C ALA A 23 12.87 -2.66 -2.50
N ASP A 24 14.10 -3.16 -2.48
CA ASP A 24 15.33 -2.43 -2.83
C ASP A 24 15.40 -2.01 -4.30
N TRP A 25 14.53 -2.55 -5.14
CA TRP A 25 14.36 -2.17 -6.55
C TRP A 25 13.44 -0.95 -6.77
N VAL A 26 12.78 -0.45 -5.72
CA VAL A 26 11.91 0.72 -5.80
C VAL A 26 12.73 1.96 -5.50
N ALA A 27 13.02 2.73 -6.54
CA ALA A 27 13.86 3.92 -6.43
C ALA A 27 13.17 5.11 -5.73
N ALA A 28 11.82 5.18 -5.82
CA ALA A 28 11.02 6.20 -5.17
C ALA A 28 9.72 5.61 -4.66
N TRP A 29 9.34 5.94 -3.42
CA TRP A 29 8.15 5.41 -2.75
C TRP A 29 6.94 6.34 -2.89
N SER A 30 6.92 7.17 -3.92
CA SER A 30 5.76 7.98 -4.25
C SER A 30 4.57 7.12 -4.68
N GLU A 31 3.39 7.70 -4.59
CA GLU A 31 2.18 7.10 -5.14
C GLU A 31 2.20 7.21 -6.67
N ASP A 32 2.14 6.06 -7.35
CA ASP A 32 2.15 5.98 -8.82
C ASP A 32 0.89 5.26 -9.36
N TYR A 33 -0.16 5.14 -8.52
CA TYR A 33 -1.36 4.36 -8.82
C TYR A 33 -2.56 5.23 -9.19
N ASP A 34 -2.38 6.55 -9.27
CA ASP A 34 -3.45 7.50 -9.56
C ASP A 34 -4.56 7.50 -8.48
N LEU A 35 -4.18 7.30 -7.22
CA LEU A 35 -5.10 7.13 -6.10
C LEU A 35 -5.35 8.38 -5.27
N THR A 36 -4.40 9.30 -5.15
CA THR A 36 -4.48 10.47 -4.24
C THR A 36 -5.74 11.30 -4.39
N ALA A 37 -6.26 11.43 -5.63
CA ALA A 37 -7.52 12.13 -5.88
C ALA A 37 -8.78 11.32 -5.53
N GLN A 38 -8.66 9.99 -5.48
CA GLN A 38 -9.78 9.06 -5.32
C GLN A 38 -10.01 8.66 -3.87
N VAL A 39 -8.96 8.72 -3.02
CA VAL A 39 -9.00 8.22 -1.64
C VAL A 39 -8.98 9.36 -0.62
N ASP A 40 -9.52 9.09 0.56
CA ASP A 40 -9.45 9.98 1.73
C ASP A 40 -9.05 9.25 3.01
N ALA A 41 -8.61 8.00 2.89
CA ALA A 41 -8.11 7.19 3.99
C ALA A 41 -7.10 6.16 3.50
N CYS A 42 -6.13 5.83 4.37
CA CYS A 42 -5.15 4.77 4.16
C CYS A 42 -5.37 3.64 5.18
N LEU A 43 -5.20 2.38 4.74
CA LEU A 43 -5.25 1.19 5.59
C LEU A 43 -3.93 0.42 5.49
N LEU A 44 -3.35 0.08 6.63
CA LEU A 44 -2.06 -0.62 6.73
C LEU A 44 -2.11 -1.72 7.80
N GLY A 45 -1.23 -2.71 7.65
CA GLY A 45 -0.92 -3.64 8.73
C GLY A 45 0.13 -3.06 9.70
N ALA A 46 0.07 -3.48 10.96
CA ALA A 46 0.97 -3.00 12.01
C ALA A 46 2.46 -3.11 11.67
N ARG A 47 2.88 -4.23 11.06
CA ARG A 47 4.30 -4.45 10.70
C ARG A 47 4.85 -3.43 9.71
N MET A 48 4.01 -2.95 8.81
CA MET A 48 4.38 -1.96 7.82
C MET A 48 4.32 -0.54 8.39
N TYR A 49 3.38 -0.30 9.31
CA TYR A 49 3.04 1.05 9.76
C TYR A 49 4.21 1.79 10.42
N GLU A 50 4.97 1.15 11.30
CA GLU A 50 6.09 1.81 12.00
C GLU A 50 7.16 2.31 11.02
N GLY A 51 7.55 1.50 10.05
CA GLY A 51 8.49 1.89 9.00
C GLY A 51 7.93 2.99 8.10
N TYR A 52 6.66 2.87 7.73
CA TYR A 52 5.94 3.86 6.94
C TYR A 52 5.86 5.22 7.64
N GLU A 53 5.40 5.25 8.88
CA GLU A 53 5.32 6.48 9.69
C GLU A 53 6.69 7.13 9.84
N SER A 54 7.72 6.36 10.18
CA SER A 54 9.09 6.84 10.34
C SER A 54 9.66 7.45 9.05
N TYR A 55 9.49 6.75 7.92
CA TYR A 55 9.98 7.20 6.62
C TYR A 55 9.35 8.54 6.20
N TRP A 56 8.03 8.64 6.24
CA TRP A 56 7.34 9.85 5.80
C TRP A 56 7.47 11.00 6.80
N THR A 57 7.63 10.72 8.09
CA THR A 57 7.97 11.74 9.09
C THR A 57 9.35 12.36 8.83
N ALA A 58 10.33 11.54 8.44
CA ALA A 58 11.65 12.05 8.07
C ALA A 58 11.57 13.03 6.89
N ILE A 59 10.83 12.67 5.83
CA ILE A 59 10.60 13.56 4.67
C ILE A 59 9.86 14.85 5.07
N GLN A 60 8.86 14.76 5.94
CA GLN A 60 8.11 15.92 6.41
C GLN A 60 8.99 16.91 7.19
N ASN A 61 9.93 16.40 7.99
CA ASN A 61 10.82 17.20 8.80
C ASN A 61 12.03 17.74 8.03
N GLU A 62 12.58 16.96 7.11
CA GLU A 62 13.77 17.30 6.33
C GLU A 62 13.54 17.06 4.82
N PRO A 63 12.72 17.91 4.16
CA PRO A 63 12.33 17.69 2.77
C PRO A 63 13.48 17.82 1.75
N GLU A 64 14.63 18.32 2.15
CA GLU A 64 15.83 18.43 1.32
C GLU A 64 16.96 17.46 1.75
N GLY A 65 16.72 16.67 2.80
CA GLY A 65 17.68 15.70 3.34
C GLY A 65 17.71 14.40 2.55
N ASP A 66 18.83 13.68 2.60
CA ASP A 66 18.95 12.35 2.02
C ASP A 66 18.20 11.31 2.86
N HIS A 67 17.41 10.45 2.20
CA HIS A 67 16.68 9.39 2.88
C HIS A 67 17.54 8.19 3.19
N TRP A 68 17.33 7.62 4.37
CA TRP A 68 18.07 6.46 4.86
C TRP A 68 17.86 5.18 4.03
N ILE A 69 16.76 5.05 3.28
CA ILE A 69 16.53 3.91 2.37
C ILE A 69 17.22 4.13 1.02
N THR A 70 17.04 5.29 0.42
CA THR A 70 17.49 5.56 -0.95
C THR A 70 18.86 6.21 -1.02
N GLY A 71 19.31 6.88 0.07
CA GLY A 71 20.52 7.69 0.10
C GLY A 71 20.46 8.88 -0.86
N GLN A 72 19.26 9.33 -1.22
CA GLN A 72 19.01 10.44 -2.14
C GLN A 72 17.94 11.37 -1.55
N PRO A 73 17.90 12.64 -1.93
CA PRO A 73 16.81 13.55 -1.57
C PRO A 73 15.47 13.04 -2.12
N PRO A 74 14.35 13.40 -1.46
CA PRO A 74 13.03 12.98 -1.91
C PRO A 74 12.68 13.56 -3.29
N THR A 75 12.06 12.76 -4.11
CA THR A 75 11.48 13.18 -5.38
C THR A 75 10.29 14.13 -5.15
N PRO A 76 9.91 14.95 -6.15
CA PRO A 76 8.69 15.77 -6.05
C PRO A 76 7.44 14.96 -5.70
N GLY A 77 7.30 13.73 -6.21
CA GLY A 77 6.20 12.83 -5.90
C GLY A 77 6.21 12.36 -4.44
N GLU A 78 7.39 12.08 -3.87
CA GLU A 78 7.51 11.74 -2.46
C GLU A 78 7.19 12.92 -1.55
N LEU A 79 7.58 14.13 -1.91
CA LEU A 79 7.18 15.34 -1.18
C LEU A 79 5.67 15.57 -1.21
N GLU A 80 5.03 15.32 -2.35
CA GLU A 80 3.57 15.40 -2.49
C GLU A 80 2.87 14.34 -1.65
N TRP A 81 3.36 13.09 -1.71
CA TRP A 81 2.85 12.01 -0.88
C TRP A 81 3.03 12.28 0.62
N ALA A 82 4.18 12.78 1.05
CA ALA A 82 4.42 13.13 2.45
C ALA A 82 3.41 14.17 2.97
N ARG A 83 3.06 15.18 2.15
CA ARG A 83 2.02 16.16 2.47
C ARG A 83 0.62 15.54 2.50
N PHE A 84 0.33 14.62 1.59
CA PHE A 84 -0.93 13.88 1.57
C PHE A 84 -1.06 13.02 2.83
N ALA A 85 -0.05 12.24 3.17
CA ALA A 85 -0.03 11.37 4.32
C ALA A 85 -0.20 12.13 5.65
N ALA A 86 0.42 13.30 5.79
CA ALA A 86 0.32 14.13 7.00
C ALA A 86 -1.12 14.56 7.34
N ARG A 87 -2.00 14.64 6.36
CA ARG A 87 -3.39 15.13 6.52
C ARG A 87 -4.46 14.04 6.35
N THR A 88 -4.08 12.87 5.83
CA THR A 88 -5.01 11.79 5.51
C THR A 88 -5.16 10.85 6.71
N PRO A 89 -6.37 10.46 7.11
CA PRO A 89 -6.59 9.44 8.13
C PRO A 89 -5.92 8.12 7.79
N HIS A 90 -5.20 7.56 8.76
CA HIS A 90 -4.58 6.24 8.67
C HIS A 90 -5.28 5.28 9.62
N TYR A 91 -5.65 4.12 9.10
CA TYR A 91 -6.21 3.01 9.86
C TYR A 91 -5.20 1.88 9.90
N VAL A 92 -4.86 1.40 11.07
CA VAL A 92 -3.87 0.34 11.25
C VAL A 92 -4.56 -0.89 11.85
N LEU A 93 -4.58 -1.99 11.11
CA LEU A 93 -5.05 -3.26 11.67
C LEU A 93 -3.96 -3.84 12.58
N SER A 94 -4.25 -3.85 13.88
CA SER A 94 -3.35 -4.34 14.91
C SER A 94 -4.11 -4.83 16.13
N SER A 95 -3.71 -5.96 16.69
CA SER A 95 -4.22 -6.46 17.97
C SER A 95 -3.48 -5.89 19.18
N THR A 96 -2.32 -5.28 18.99
CA THR A 96 -1.41 -4.91 20.09
C THR A 96 -0.99 -3.45 20.11
N MET A 97 -0.93 -2.76 18.95
CA MET A 97 -0.58 -1.33 18.92
C MET A 97 -1.67 -0.49 19.57
N GLU A 98 -1.25 0.44 20.43
CA GLU A 98 -2.14 1.34 21.19
C GLU A 98 -1.88 2.82 20.91
N SER A 99 -0.74 3.17 20.32
CA SER A 99 -0.34 4.54 20.01
C SER A 99 0.43 4.64 18.71
N ALA A 100 0.40 5.80 18.08
CA ALA A 100 1.14 6.21 16.91
C ALA A 100 1.69 7.63 17.14
N GLN A 101 2.71 8.03 16.37
CA GLN A 101 3.22 9.41 16.41
C GLN A 101 2.25 10.36 15.71
N TRP A 102 1.63 9.90 14.59
CA TRP A 102 0.69 10.70 13.86
C TRP A 102 -0.68 10.77 14.53
N PRO A 103 -1.21 11.99 14.79
CA PRO A 103 -2.49 12.16 15.49
C PRO A 103 -3.70 11.73 14.66
N ASN A 104 -3.54 11.58 13.34
CA ASN A 104 -4.57 11.12 12.39
C ASN A 104 -4.57 9.60 12.20
N THR A 105 -3.97 8.84 13.11
CA THR A 105 -3.94 7.38 13.09
C THR A 105 -4.93 6.78 14.06
N SER A 106 -5.68 5.79 13.59
CA SER A 106 -6.63 5.00 14.37
C SER A 106 -6.35 3.52 14.23
N PHE A 107 -6.63 2.74 15.27
CA PHE A 107 -6.38 1.30 15.28
C PHE A 107 -7.67 0.53 15.09
N LEU A 108 -7.67 -0.44 14.17
CA LEU A 108 -8.73 -1.41 13.96
C LEU A 108 -8.29 -2.76 14.54
N ARG A 109 -9.24 -3.49 15.12
CA ARG A 109 -8.96 -4.75 15.83
C ARG A 109 -9.42 -6.00 15.09
N GLY A 110 -10.27 -5.84 14.07
CA GLY A 110 -10.81 -6.95 13.29
C GLY A 110 -11.19 -6.56 11.87
N LEU A 111 -11.46 -7.57 11.05
CA LEU A 111 -11.89 -7.39 9.66
C LEU A 111 -13.32 -6.81 9.58
N ASP A 112 -14.13 -7.03 10.58
CA ASP A 112 -15.47 -6.46 10.75
C ASP A 112 -15.43 -4.93 10.89
N GLU A 113 -14.44 -4.39 11.58
CA GLU A 113 -14.24 -2.94 11.66
C GLU A 113 -13.81 -2.34 10.32
N ILE A 114 -13.04 -3.08 9.51
CA ILE A 114 -12.70 -2.67 8.14
C ILE A 114 -13.94 -2.69 7.25
N ALA A 115 -14.79 -3.72 7.37
CA ALA A 115 -16.05 -3.77 6.66
C ALA A 115 -16.97 -2.59 7.05
N ALA A 116 -17.05 -2.26 8.35
CA ALA A 116 -17.82 -1.12 8.84
C ALA A 116 -17.23 0.23 8.35
N LEU A 117 -15.92 0.35 8.22
CA LEU A 117 -15.26 1.53 7.65
C LEU A 117 -15.66 1.76 6.18
N LYS A 118 -15.82 0.70 5.40
CA LYS A 118 -16.27 0.78 4.00
C LYS A 118 -17.71 1.33 3.88
N GLU A 119 -18.55 1.11 4.86
CA GLU A 119 -19.95 1.61 4.87
C GLU A 119 -20.05 3.10 5.25
N GLN A 120 -19.01 3.69 5.82
CA GLN A 120 -19.02 5.11 6.19
C GLN A 120 -19.03 6.01 4.94
N PRO A 121 -19.57 7.23 5.02
CA PRO A 121 -19.46 8.20 3.95
C PRO A 121 -18.00 8.62 3.74
N GLY A 122 -17.61 8.86 2.49
CA GLY A 122 -16.25 9.27 2.12
C GLY A 122 -15.88 8.80 0.72
N LYS A 123 -14.64 9.11 0.34
CA LYS A 123 -13.99 8.57 -0.86
C LYS A 123 -13.53 7.13 -0.61
N ASP A 124 -12.86 6.54 -1.58
CA ASP A 124 -12.30 5.19 -1.46
C ASP A 124 -11.18 5.11 -0.42
N ILE A 125 -10.82 3.90 -0.04
CA ILE A 125 -9.78 3.60 0.97
C ILE A 125 -8.60 2.96 0.25
N TYR A 126 -7.39 3.49 0.45
CA TYR A 126 -6.17 2.90 -0.05
C TYR A 126 -5.62 1.86 0.91
N LEU A 127 -5.69 0.58 0.55
CA LEU A 127 -4.98 -0.50 1.24
C LEU A 127 -3.53 -0.54 0.72
N MET A 128 -2.63 -0.02 1.52
CA MET A 128 -1.20 0.07 1.19
C MET A 128 -0.43 -1.24 1.43
N GLY A 129 -1.00 -2.13 2.21
CA GLY A 129 -0.38 -3.42 2.55
C GLY A 129 -0.16 -3.56 4.06
N GLY A 130 0.72 -4.47 4.61
CA GLY A 130 1.59 -5.38 3.85
C GLY A 130 0.87 -6.59 3.23
N ALA A 131 1.66 -7.41 2.58
CA ALA A 131 1.21 -8.52 1.75
C ALA A 131 0.25 -9.47 2.50
N GLN A 132 0.52 -9.80 3.76
CA GLN A 132 -0.33 -10.69 4.56
C GLN A 132 -1.70 -10.08 4.87
N LEU A 133 -1.77 -8.78 5.18
CA LEU A 133 -3.04 -8.09 5.38
C LEU A 133 -3.85 -8.09 4.07
N THR A 134 -3.21 -7.78 2.96
CA THR A 134 -3.85 -7.78 1.64
C THR A 134 -4.41 -9.15 1.29
N ALA A 135 -3.64 -10.23 1.50
CA ALA A 135 -4.10 -11.61 1.29
C ALA A 135 -5.33 -11.94 2.15
N SER A 136 -5.29 -11.59 3.45
CA SER A 136 -6.41 -11.83 4.36
C SER A 136 -7.68 -11.07 3.97
N LEU A 137 -7.53 -9.84 3.49
CA LEU A 137 -8.67 -9.02 3.04
C LEU A 137 -9.24 -9.49 1.70
N ILE A 138 -8.41 -10.04 0.82
CA ILE A 138 -8.86 -10.70 -0.42
C ILE A 138 -9.64 -11.97 -0.06
N ASP A 139 -9.12 -12.82 0.84
CA ASP A 139 -9.83 -14.04 1.28
C ASP A 139 -11.16 -13.72 1.99
N ALA A 140 -11.25 -12.58 2.66
CA ALA A 140 -12.50 -12.08 3.27
C ALA A 140 -13.45 -11.40 2.26
N GLY A 141 -13.08 -11.26 0.98
CA GLY A 141 -13.89 -10.60 -0.04
C GLY A 141 -14.06 -9.09 0.18
N LEU A 142 -13.15 -8.44 0.91
CA LEU A 142 -13.23 -7.02 1.26
C LEU A 142 -12.53 -6.10 0.26
N VAL A 143 -11.59 -6.63 -0.55
CA VAL A 143 -10.87 -5.86 -1.59
C VAL A 143 -11.73 -5.79 -2.85
N ASP A 144 -12.03 -4.57 -3.30
CA ASP A 144 -12.83 -4.32 -4.49
C ASP A 144 -11.98 -4.16 -5.75
N GLU A 145 -10.76 -3.63 -5.60
CA GLU A 145 -9.85 -3.35 -6.71
C GLU A 145 -8.41 -3.63 -6.29
N LEU A 146 -7.63 -4.21 -7.21
CA LEU A 146 -6.20 -4.49 -7.04
C LEU A 146 -5.42 -3.77 -8.13
N ARG A 147 -4.50 -2.89 -7.74
CA ARG A 147 -3.57 -2.20 -8.64
C ARG A 147 -2.15 -2.68 -8.40
N LEU A 148 -1.49 -3.12 -9.43
CA LEU A 148 -0.12 -3.61 -9.37
C LEU A 148 0.77 -2.82 -10.33
N ILE A 149 1.94 -2.40 -9.83
CA ILE A 149 3.04 -1.96 -10.68
C ILE A 149 4.09 -3.06 -10.69
N VAL A 150 4.26 -3.68 -11.85
CA VAL A 150 5.20 -4.79 -12.04
C VAL A 150 6.53 -4.22 -12.52
N TYR A 151 7.56 -4.45 -11.73
CA TYR A 151 8.94 -4.09 -12.05
C TYR A 151 9.59 -5.16 -12.92
N PRO A 152 10.38 -4.80 -13.95
CA PRO A 152 10.95 -5.74 -14.93
C PRO A 152 12.17 -6.49 -14.37
N LEU A 153 12.01 -7.16 -13.23
CA LEU A 153 13.05 -7.95 -12.58
C LEU A 153 12.47 -9.21 -11.91
N ILE A 154 13.32 -10.18 -11.67
CA ILE A 154 13.04 -11.37 -10.87
C ILE A 154 13.77 -11.21 -9.54
N ALA A 155 13.03 -11.09 -8.44
CA ALA A 155 13.60 -10.91 -7.11
C ALA A 155 14.10 -12.23 -6.50
N GLY A 156 13.49 -13.36 -6.86
CA GLY A 156 13.83 -14.69 -6.35
C GLY A 156 13.38 -14.92 -4.91
N GLN A 157 14.14 -14.40 -3.95
CA GLN A 157 13.79 -14.48 -2.53
C GLN A 157 12.96 -13.25 -2.10
N GLY A 158 12.24 -13.39 -0.98
CA GLY A 158 11.42 -12.32 -0.41
C GLY A 158 9.96 -12.70 -0.23
N THR A 159 9.18 -11.76 0.24
CA THR A 159 7.75 -11.98 0.56
C THR A 159 6.92 -12.02 -0.71
N ALA A 160 6.12 -13.06 -0.86
CA ALA A 160 5.17 -13.17 -1.96
C ALA A 160 4.02 -12.17 -1.81
N LEU A 161 3.40 -11.76 -2.93
CA LEU A 161 2.29 -10.80 -2.96
C LEU A 161 1.09 -11.27 -2.13
N PHE A 162 0.76 -12.57 -2.17
CA PHE A 162 -0.40 -13.13 -1.47
C PHE A 162 0.00 -14.32 -0.57
N PRO A 163 0.79 -14.07 0.49
CA PRO A 163 1.24 -15.16 1.34
C PRO A 163 0.06 -15.73 2.13
N GLY A 164 -0.12 -17.03 2.06
CA GLY A 164 -1.13 -17.75 2.85
C GLY A 164 -2.57 -17.63 2.37
N THR A 165 -2.82 -17.09 1.17
CA THR A 165 -4.16 -17.10 0.55
C THR A 165 -4.69 -18.53 0.46
N GLN A 166 -5.89 -18.74 0.98
CA GLN A 166 -6.47 -20.09 1.15
C GLN A 166 -7.34 -20.50 -0.04
N GLN A 167 -7.82 -19.56 -0.82
CA GLN A 167 -8.80 -19.81 -1.87
C GLN A 167 -8.33 -19.22 -3.21
N ARG A 168 -8.94 -19.72 -4.28
CA ARG A 168 -8.79 -19.13 -5.61
C ARG A 168 -9.79 -17.98 -5.76
N HIS A 169 -9.29 -16.81 -6.13
CA HIS A 169 -10.09 -15.62 -6.42
C HIS A 169 -10.02 -15.29 -7.90
N GLY A 170 -11.18 -15.15 -8.56
CA GLY A 170 -11.27 -14.63 -9.91
C GLY A 170 -11.03 -13.12 -9.91
N LEU A 171 -10.31 -12.62 -10.91
CA LEU A 171 -10.09 -11.20 -11.12
C LEU A 171 -10.50 -10.83 -12.54
N GLU A 172 -11.08 -9.65 -12.72
CA GLU A 172 -11.39 -9.05 -14.01
C GLU A 172 -10.34 -7.99 -14.33
N LEU A 173 -9.66 -8.11 -15.47
CA LEU A 173 -8.71 -7.08 -15.91
C LEU A 173 -9.49 -5.83 -16.36
N LEU A 174 -9.29 -4.72 -15.65
CA LEU A 174 -9.93 -3.43 -15.94
C LEU A 174 -9.03 -2.53 -16.80
N LYS A 175 -7.72 -2.52 -16.53
CA LYS A 175 -6.74 -1.71 -17.27
C LYS A 175 -5.38 -2.37 -17.25
N VAL A 176 -4.64 -2.20 -18.34
CA VAL A 176 -3.21 -2.47 -18.45
C VAL A 176 -2.54 -1.28 -19.13
N GLU A 177 -1.39 -0.87 -18.63
CA GLU A 177 -0.64 0.26 -19.17
C GLU A 177 0.86 0.03 -19.03
N GLN A 178 1.59 0.32 -20.08
CA GLN A 178 3.05 0.37 -20.02
C GLN A 178 3.46 1.74 -19.47
N LEU A 179 4.27 1.71 -18.43
CA LEU A 179 4.87 2.88 -17.80
C LEU A 179 6.32 3.06 -18.26
N PRO A 180 6.97 4.20 -17.97
CA PRO A 180 8.40 4.37 -18.20
C PRO A 180 9.24 3.26 -17.54
N ASP A 181 10.48 3.13 -17.98
CA ASP A 181 11.48 2.20 -17.44
C ASP A 181 11.09 0.71 -17.50
N GLY A 182 10.17 0.35 -18.41
CA GLY A 182 9.71 -1.02 -18.61
C GLY A 182 8.72 -1.52 -17.55
N LEU A 183 8.22 -0.64 -16.69
CA LEU A 183 7.19 -0.97 -15.72
C LEU A 183 5.84 -1.25 -16.40
N VAL A 184 5.02 -2.07 -15.76
CA VAL A 184 3.65 -2.36 -16.22
C VAL A 184 2.67 -2.12 -15.08
N SER A 185 1.67 -1.28 -15.33
CA SER A 185 0.53 -1.09 -14.43
C SER A 185 -0.60 -2.05 -14.81
N LEU A 186 -1.11 -2.77 -13.83
CA LEU A 186 -2.24 -3.69 -13.95
C LEU A 186 -3.31 -3.28 -12.94
N ILE A 187 -4.55 -3.11 -13.42
CA ILE A 187 -5.70 -2.84 -12.56
C ILE A 187 -6.72 -3.96 -12.74
N TYR A 188 -7.08 -4.60 -11.64
CA TYR A 188 -8.06 -5.67 -11.59
C TYR A 188 -9.21 -5.29 -10.66
N GLY A 189 -10.43 -5.64 -11.05
CA GLY A 189 -11.58 -5.72 -10.17
C GLY A 189 -11.74 -7.13 -9.62
N SER A 190 -12.41 -7.28 -8.47
CA SER A 190 -12.82 -8.60 -8.00
C SER A 190 -13.91 -9.14 -8.92
N ALA A 191 -13.72 -10.35 -9.48
CA ALA A 191 -14.78 -11.01 -10.24
C ALA A 191 -15.91 -11.41 -9.29
N ARG A 192 -17.13 -10.99 -9.59
CA ARG A 192 -18.35 -11.32 -8.82
C ARG A 192 -18.83 -12.73 -9.14
#